data_7bf21fc176cc36486833f602e3d83f4d
#
_entry.id   7bf21fc176cc36486833f602e3d83f4d
#
_cell.length_a   1.000
_cell.length_b   1.000
_cell.length_c   1.000
_cell.angle_alpha   90.00
_cell.angle_beta   90.00
_cell.angle_gamma   90.00
#
_symmetry.space_group_name_H-M   'P 1'
#
loop_
_entity.id
_entity.type
_entity.pdbx_description
1 polymer ?
#
loop_
_entity_poly.entity_id
_entity_poly.type
_entity_poly.pdbx_seq_one_letter_code
_entity_poly.pdbx_strand_id
1 'polypeptide(L)'
;MNRNVQVKVVLIFFVLGIILISGLGINYLVMLKQLETISGIQADLAMVEVINTQISQTKVVMIITVSVYAVISVLVGYFVSKALVYPMKKLIKSAEKIASGENVEIEGNKNDNSEVGDLTNAFSLMTSELKQKLNEVNRQKKQIETILLHMTDGIIAFDMEGNIIHINPAAKQLLSITDKENTFEKIFKKLKIDINMEKIIYLENWTSSEQRKNVGEKYINILFAPFQDENDRPGGVMVLIQDITEHVKLDNMRKEFVADVSHELKTPITSIMGYADTLLEGEYDKDTQTKFLNVIATEARRMAKLVTDLLTLSRYDNKSIKQEDTEFDLGELVKKCQEKLKFEIEKKNHHIECFVTASVPPVKADKYGIERVVLNILSNAIKYTPENGVIKVYVGFVYNDAYIKVIDNGIGIPKQDLNRIFERFYRVDKARTREMGGTGLGLSIAKEILDKNKGSIDIKSEAGKGTEVVIRIPTKK
;
A
#
# COMPACT_ATOMS: atom_id res chain seq x y z
N MET A 1 33.54 -3.06 45.04
CA MET A 1 34.65 -2.06 44.98
C MET A 1 34.33 -0.69 45.55
N ASN A 2 33.15 -0.47 46.20
CA ASN A 2 32.65 0.89 46.41
C ASN A 2 32.42 1.35 47.87
N ARG A 3 32.70 0.49 48.84
CA ARG A 3 32.78 0.92 50.24
C ARG A 3 34.06 1.77 50.50
N ASN A 4 35.03 1.70 49.57
CA ASN A 4 36.37 2.31 49.72
C ASN A 4 36.43 3.82 49.50
N VAL A 5 35.52 4.47 48.72
CA VAL A 5 35.68 5.93 48.44
C VAL A 5 35.13 6.77 49.59
N GLN A 6 33.97 6.43 50.16
CA GLN A 6 33.44 7.12 51.33
C GLN A 6 34.39 7.02 52.50
N VAL A 7 34.90 5.78 52.72
CA VAL A 7 35.92 5.52 53.78
C VAL A 7 37.21 6.27 53.49
N LYS A 8 37.64 6.33 52.23
CA LYS A 8 38.87 7.07 51.86
C LYS A 8 38.70 8.58 52.07
N VAL A 9 37.57 9.18 51.69
CA VAL A 9 37.31 10.61 51.90
C VAL A 9 37.30 10.95 53.40
N VAL A 10 36.58 10.19 54.20
CA VAL A 10 36.56 10.34 55.66
C VAL A 10 37.96 10.14 56.22
N LEU A 11 38.71 9.17 55.74
CA LEU A 11 40.06 8.89 56.19
C LEU A 11 41.07 9.98 55.81
N ILE A 12 40.92 10.61 54.62
CA ILE A 12 41.75 11.75 54.20
C ILE A 12 41.52 12.95 55.11
N PHE A 13 40.24 13.28 55.40
CA PHE A 13 39.94 14.39 56.34
C PHE A 13 40.42 14.09 57.76
N PHE A 14 40.31 12.84 58.19
CA PHE A 14 40.86 12.37 59.46
C PHE A 14 42.36 12.48 59.55
N VAL A 15 43.09 12.02 58.50
CA VAL A 15 44.57 12.12 58.40
C VAL A 15 45.02 13.57 58.32
N LEU A 16 44.37 14.44 57.53
CA LEU A 16 44.62 15.87 57.46
C LEU A 16 44.44 16.54 58.84
N GLY A 17 43.39 16.19 59.54
CA GLY A 17 43.10 16.63 60.90
C GLY A 17 44.20 16.20 61.87
N ILE A 18 44.69 14.96 61.84
CA ILE A 18 45.72 14.43 62.63
C ILE A 18 47.05 15.16 62.34
N ILE A 19 47.40 15.41 61.08
CA ILE A 19 48.64 16.11 60.69
C ILE A 19 48.67 17.54 61.25
N LEU A 20 47.53 18.24 61.12
CA LEU A 20 47.39 19.63 61.59
C LEU A 20 47.45 19.72 63.11
N ILE A 21 46.85 18.75 63.80
CA ILE A 21 46.88 18.66 65.28
C ILE A 21 48.25 18.24 65.78
N SER A 22 48.89 17.29 65.06
CA SER A 22 50.27 16.85 65.38
C SER A 22 51.25 18.03 65.24
N GLY A 23 51.07 18.85 64.16
CA GLY A 23 51.92 20.05 63.98
C GLY A 23 51.73 21.07 65.07
N LEU A 24 50.50 21.34 65.49
CA LEU A 24 50.22 22.21 66.63
C LEU A 24 50.75 21.64 67.95
N GLY A 25 50.60 20.30 68.11
CA GLY A 25 51.07 19.58 69.28
C GLY A 25 52.60 19.61 69.40
N ILE A 26 53.36 19.42 68.30
CA ILE A 26 54.82 19.51 68.28
C ILE A 26 55.27 20.95 68.63
N ASN A 27 54.67 21.98 68.03
CA ASN A 27 54.96 23.35 68.32
C ASN A 27 54.75 23.67 69.84
N TYR A 28 53.63 23.16 70.40
CA TYR A 28 53.33 23.32 71.81
C TYR A 28 54.34 22.57 72.71
N LEU A 29 54.74 21.35 72.38
CA LEU A 29 55.74 20.61 73.13
C LEU A 29 57.10 21.30 73.08
N VAL A 30 57.51 21.90 71.97
CA VAL A 30 58.75 22.70 71.84
C VAL A 30 58.65 23.92 72.74
N MET A 31 57.50 24.62 72.78
CA MET A 31 57.26 25.76 73.64
C MET A 31 57.35 25.38 75.16
N LEU A 32 56.70 24.22 75.50
CA LEU A 32 56.80 23.71 76.88
C LEU A 32 58.21 23.35 77.28
N LYS A 33 59.05 22.74 76.39
CA LYS A 33 60.45 22.42 76.66
C LYS A 33 61.29 23.67 76.81
N GLN A 34 60.96 24.73 76.06
CA GLN A 34 61.63 26.03 76.27
C GLN A 34 61.27 26.63 77.62
N LEU A 35 60.04 26.50 78.07
CA LEU A 35 59.62 26.98 79.43
C LEU A 35 60.25 26.15 80.55
N GLU A 36 60.37 24.83 80.42
CA GLU A 36 61.09 23.94 81.36
C GLU A 36 62.59 24.32 81.46
N THR A 37 63.23 24.66 80.33
CA THR A 37 64.60 25.06 80.29
C THR A 37 64.83 26.40 81.00
N ILE A 38 63.88 27.32 80.89
CA ILE A 38 63.86 28.61 81.57
C ILE A 38 63.61 28.45 83.08
N SER A 39 62.77 27.48 83.51
CA SER A 39 62.44 27.19 84.88
C SER A 39 63.62 26.52 85.69
N GLY A 40 64.58 25.89 84.98
CA GLY A 40 65.77 25.24 85.60
C GLY A 40 66.84 26.15 86.02
N ILE A 41 66.76 27.47 85.76
CA ILE A 41 67.77 28.48 86.17
C ILE A 41 67.17 29.38 87.26
N GLN A 42 67.35 28.97 88.58
CA GLN A 42 66.98 29.73 89.78
C GLN A 42 65.52 30.10 89.94
N ALA A 43 64.61 29.17 90.08
CA ALA A 43 63.21 29.45 90.42
C ALA A 43 62.93 29.04 91.87
N ASP A 44 62.26 29.95 92.63
CA ASP A 44 61.68 29.69 93.95
C ASP A 44 60.68 28.48 93.85
N LEU A 45 60.75 27.56 94.87
CA LEU A 45 59.91 26.34 94.90
C LEU A 45 58.39 26.61 94.58
N ALA A 46 57.87 27.77 95.01
CA ALA A 46 56.46 28.19 94.73
C ALA A 46 56.23 28.47 93.23
N MET A 47 57.22 28.95 92.52
CA MET A 47 57.16 29.26 91.08
C MET A 47 57.14 28.01 90.21
N VAL A 48 57.90 26.98 90.61
CA VAL A 48 57.92 25.65 89.93
C VAL A 48 56.59 24.93 90.06
N GLU A 49 55.88 25.03 91.18
CA GLU A 49 54.56 24.44 91.43
C GLU A 49 53.48 25.08 90.55
N VAL A 50 53.48 26.43 90.40
CA VAL A 50 52.62 27.19 89.51
C VAL A 50 52.83 26.80 88.00
N ILE A 51 54.11 26.71 87.61
CA ILE A 51 54.47 26.32 86.23
C ILE A 51 53.98 24.86 85.92
N ASN A 52 54.24 23.91 86.84
CA ASN A 52 53.78 22.51 86.63
C ASN A 52 52.29 22.39 86.61
N THR A 53 51.54 23.17 87.43
CA THR A 53 50.05 23.22 87.38
C THR A 53 49.58 23.81 86.08
N GLN A 54 50.17 24.87 85.56
CA GLN A 54 49.89 25.51 84.30
C GLN A 54 50.19 24.54 83.12
N ILE A 55 51.30 23.81 83.17
CA ILE A 55 51.65 22.82 82.19
C ILE A 55 50.62 21.65 82.16
N SER A 56 50.18 21.20 83.34
CA SER A 56 49.15 20.14 83.45
C SER A 56 47.79 20.59 82.91
N GLN A 57 47.37 21.81 83.27
CA GLN A 57 46.09 22.36 82.70
C GLN A 57 46.14 22.51 81.20
N THR A 58 47.25 22.96 80.67
CA THR A 58 47.41 23.15 79.21
C THR A 58 47.48 21.78 78.45
N LYS A 59 48.07 20.74 79.05
CA LYS A 59 47.98 19.37 78.51
C LYS A 59 46.57 18.89 78.46
N VAL A 60 45.77 19.10 79.47
CA VAL A 60 44.35 18.70 79.48
C VAL A 60 43.55 19.45 78.41
N VAL A 61 43.74 20.78 78.32
CA VAL A 61 43.09 21.59 77.25
C VAL A 61 43.45 21.11 75.87
N MET A 62 44.72 20.79 75.66
CA MET A 62 45.20 20.25 74.37
C MET A 62 44.53 18.91 74.01
N ILE A 63 44.48 17.98 74.98
CA ILE A 63 43.83 16.68 74.72
C ILE A 63 42.34 16.86 74.36
N ILE A 64 41.63 17.75 75.08
CA ILE A 64 40.24 18.07 74.78
C ILE A 64 40.09 18.68 73.38
N THR A 65 40.96 19.64 73.02
CA THR A 65 40.91 20.30 71.70
C THR A 65 41.19 19.27 70.57
N VAL A 66 42.19 18.39 70.73
CA VAL A 66 42.46 17.29 69.76
C VAL A 66 41.27 16.41 69.61
N SER A 67 40.66 16.01 70.71
CA SER A 67 39.48 15.11 70.67
C SER A 67 38.27 15.76 69.96
N VAL A 68 38.00 17.04 70.24
CA VAL A 68 36.92 17.82 69.60
C VAL A 68 37.18 17.94 68.09
N TYR A 69 38.42 18.28 67.68
CA TYR A 69 38.78 18.35 66.26
C TYR A 69 38.64 17.01 65.55
N ALA A 70 39.03 15.91 66.17
CA ALA A 70 38.87 14.56 65.59
C ALA A 70 37.37 14.25 65.35
N VAL A 71 36.50 14.55 66.28
CA VAL A 71 35.07 14.33 66.12
C VAL A 71 34.51 15.23 65.01
N ILE A 72 34.88 16.51 64.97
CA ILE A 72 34.41 17.44 63.92
C ILE A 72 34.88 16.96 62.54
N SER A 73 36.17 16.52 62.40
CA SER A 73 36.73 16.02 61.14
C SER A 73 35.96 14.80 60.59
N VAL A 74 35.61 13.85 61.49
CA VAL A 74 34.78 12.70 61.08
C VAL A 74 33.38 13.11 60.64
N LEU A 75 32.76 14.04 61.38
CA LEU A 75 31.43 14.56 61.01
C LEU A 75 31.45 15.28 59.67
N VAL A 76 32.40 16.18 59.44
CA VAL A 76 32.56 16.91 58.17
C VAL A 76 32.80 15.92 57.04
N GLY A 77 33.70 14.95 57.20
CA GLY A 77 33.98 13.92 56.23
C GLY A 77 32.74 13.08 55.87
N TYR A 78 31.92 12.76 56.89
CA TYR A 78 30.65 12.05 56.67
C TYR A 78 29.67 12.90 55.87
N PHE A 79 29.48 14.19 56.23
CA PHE A 79 28.56 15.06 55.50
C PHE A 79 28.99 15.32 54.06
N VAL A 80 30.29 15.57 53.81
CA VAL A 80 30.86 15.74 52.45
C VAL A 80 30.68 14.45 51.63
N SER A 81 30.93 13.30 52.22
CA SER A 81 30.74 12.02 51.57
C SER A 81 29.28 11.78 51.18
N LYS A 82 28.36 12.11 52.07
CA LYS A 82 26.94 11.94 51.81
C LYS A 82 26.39 12.95 50.77
N ALA A 83 26.86 14.20 50.81
CA ALA A 83 26.42 15.29 49.95
C ALA A 83 26.95 15.18 48.53
N LEU A 84 28.21 14.72 48.30
CA LEU A 84 28.87 14.68 47.00
C LEU A 84 29.01 13.27 46.43
N VAL A 85 29.55 12.34 47.23
CA VAL A 85 29.92 11.01 46.71
C VAL A 85 28.73 10.11 46.47
N TYR A 86 27.73 10.18 47.32
CA TYR A 86 26.55 9.33 47.20
C TYR A 86 25.69 9.63 45.95
N PRO A 87 25.34 10.89 45.63
CA PRO A 87 24.63 11.25 44.40
C PRO A 87 25.42 10.90 43.15
N MET A 88 26.76 11.20 43.12
CA MET A 88 27.60 10.85 41.97
C MET A 88 27.61 9.33 41.69
N LYS A 89 27.67 8.50 42.73
CA LYS A 89 27.60 7.05 42.58
C LYS A 89 26.22 6.59 42.02
N LYS A 90 25.15 7.24 42.43
CA LYS A 90 23.82 6.95 41.93
C LYS A 90 23.73 7.26 40.42
N LEU A 91 24.31 8.40 39.98
CA LEU A 91 24.38 8.78 38.57
C LEU A 91 25.21 7.79 37.74
N ILE A 92 26.39 7.41 38.21
CA ILE A 92 27.26 6.43 37.53
C ILE A 92 26.51 5.08 37.36
N LYS A 93 25.88 4.59 38.41
CA LYS A 93 25.14 3.33 38.37
C LYS A 93 23.94 3.41 37.43
N SER A 94 23.27 4.56 37.36
CA SER A 94 22.18 4.79 36.41
C SER A 94 22.72 4.85 34.98
N ALA A 95 23.87 5.47 34.72
CA ALA A 95 24.52 5.48 33.41
C ALA A 95 24.89 4.06 32.94
N GLU A 96 25.47 3.24 33.83
CA GLU A 96 25.78 1.82 33.51
C GLU A 96 24.51 1.03 33.13
N LYS A 97 23.42 1.23 33.85
CA LYS A 97 22.14 0.57 33.57
C LYS A 97 21.54 1.01 32.24
N ILE A 98 21.60 2.30 31.92
CA ILE A 98 21.16 2.84 30.64
C ILE A 98 22.00 2.27 29.50
N ALA A 99 23.30 2.19 29.66
CA ALA A 99 24.21 1.60 28.68
C ALA A 99 23.98 0.10 28.45
N SER A 100 23.48 -0.62 29.48
CA SER A 100 23.07 -2.03 29.33
C SER A 100 21.63 -2.20 28.77
N GLY A 101 20.94 -1.09 28.42
CA GLY A 101 19.57 -1.15 27.86
C GLY A 101 18.45 -1.21 28.90
N GLU A 102 18.75 -1.09 30.20
CA GLU A 102 17.72 -1.06 31.24
C GLU A 102 17.02 0.32 31.29
N ASN A 103 15.72 0.30 31.42
CA ASN A 103 14.91 1.51 31.60
C ASN A 103 15.08 2.04 33.02
N VAL A 104 15.83 3.12 33.20
CA VAL A 104 16.02 3.77 34.48
C VAL A 104 15.46 5.18 34.42
N GLU A 105 14.50 5.49 35.29
CA GLU A 105 14.02 6.86 35.49
C GLU A 105 14.91 7.55 36.54
N ILE A 106 15.48 8.68 36.14
CA ILE A 106 16.26 9.52 37.03
C ILE A 106 15.39 10.73 37.34
N GLU A 107 14.81 10.75 38.54
CA GLU A 107 14.09 11.90 39.02
C GLU A 107 15.09 13.00 39.40
N GLY A 108 15.16 14.04 38.58
CA GLY A 108 15.84 15.29 38.92
C GLY A 108 15.07 16.00 40.01
N ASN A 109 15.76 16.43 41.10
CA ASN A 109 15.14 17.25 42.11
C ASN A 109 15.23 18.73 41.69
N LYS A 110 14.18 19.30 41.12
CA LYS A 110 14.11 20.70 40.66
C LYS A 110 14.35 21.74 41.75
N ASN A 111 14.29 21.36 43.03
CA ASN A 111 14.47 22.24 44.15
C ASN A 111 15.88 22.17 44.76
N ASP A 112 16.78 21.42 44.19
CA ASP A 112 18.18 21.34 44.68
C ASP A 112 19.05 22.30 43.86
N ASN A 113 19.33 23.46 44.43
CA ASN A 113 20.16 24.51 43.82
C ASN A 113 21.69 24.24 44.05
N SER A 114 22.10 23.02 44.33
CA SER A 114 23.47 22.65 44.44
C SER A 114 24.07 22.26 43.08
N GLU A 115 25.41 22.36 42.91
CA GLU A 115 26.08 21.92 41.68
C GLU A 115 25.85 20.46 41.42
N VAL A 116 25.58 19.62 42.42
CA VAL A 116 25.20 18.21 42.26
C VAL A 116 23.78 18.07 41.79
N GLY A 117 22.85 18.97 42.22
CA GLY A 117 21.49 19.10 41.74
C GLY A 117 21.48 19.45 40.25
N ASP A 118 22.28 20.45 39.85
CA ASP A 118 22.38 20.86 38.43
C ASP A 118 22.92 19.74 37.55
N LEU A 119 23.95 19.02 38.02
CA LEU A 119 24.49 17.84 37.31
C LEU A 119 23.43 16.74 37.19
N THR A 120 22.67 16.49 38.23
CA THR A 120 21.57 15.48 38.20
C THR A 120 20.47 15.85 37.22
N ASN A 121 20.08 17.13 37.21
CA ASN A 121 19.10 17.66 36.29
C ASN A 121 19.55 17.62 34.83
N ALA A 122 20.79 18.00 34.54
CA ALA A 122 21.39 17.91 33.21
C ALA A 122 21.48 16.46 32.73
N PHE A 123 21.88 15.53 33.59
CA PHE A 123 21.94 14.11 33.31
C PHE A 123 20.53 13.51 33.06
N SER A 124 19.53 13.91 33.87
CA SER A 124 18.12 13.53 33.68
C SER A 124 17.57 14.01 32.34
N LEU A 125 17.86 15.27 31.96
CA LEU A 125 17.48 15.82 30.66
C LEU A 125 18.10 15.03 29.49
N MET A 126 19.41 14.82 29.53
CA MET A 126 20.14 14.05 28.52
C MET A 126 19.57 12.62 28.37
N THR A 127 19.28 11.96 29.48
CA THR A 127 18.69 10.63 29.49
C THR A 127 17.30 10.61 28.87
N SER A 128 16.49 11.61 29.20
CA SER A 128 15.14 11.79 28.63
C SER A 128 15.21 12.01 27.13
N GLU A 129 16.09 12.89 26.64
CA GLU A 129 16.27 13.13 25.21
C GLU A 129 16.77 11.88 24.47
N LEU A 130 17.75 11.18 25.04
CA LEU A 130 18.25 9.92 24.45
C LEU A 130 17.13 8.88 24.34
N LYS A 131 16.33 8.72 25.39
CA LYS A 131 15.17 7.82 25.39
C LYS A 131 14.15 8.21 24.31
N GLN A 132 13.86 9.52 24.20
CA GLN A 132 12.96 10.04 23.18
C GLN A 132 13.47 9.73 21.76
N LYS A 133 14.76 9.98 21.49
CA LYS A 133 15.38 9.69 20.19
C LYS A 133 15.39 8.19 19.87
N LEU A 134 15.72 7.33 20.83
CA LEU A 134 15.65 5.88 20.66
C LEU A 134 14.21 5.40 20.34
N ASN A 135 13.24 5.93 21.07
CA ASN A 135 11.83 5.62 20.80
C ASN A 135 11.37 6.10 19.40
N GLU A 136 11.84 7.27 18.98
CA GLU A 136 11.56 7.80 17.65
C GLU A 136 12.15 6.91 16.56
N VAL A 137 13.42 6.52 16.67
CA VAL A 137 14.08 5.59 15.74
C VAL A 137 13.38 4.24 15.70
N ASN A 138 13.04 3.67 16.86
CA ASN A 138 12.29 2.41 16.92
C ASN A 138 10.89 2.52 16.28
N ARG A 139 10.20 3.66 16.48
CA ARG A 139 8.92 3.93 15.85
C ARG A 139 9.07 4.01 14.33
N GLN A 140 10.06 4.74 13.83
CA GLN A 140 10.34 4.86 12.40
C GLN A 140 10.68 3.49 11.79
N LYS A 141 11.54 2.71 12.44
CA LYS A 141 11.88 1.35 12.02
C LYS A 141 10.63 0.48 11.90
N LYS A 142 9.80 0.46 12.95
CA LYS A 142 8.54 -0.31 12.96
C LYS A 142 7.56 0.15 11.88
N GLN A 143 7.52 1.45 11.60
CA GLN A 143 6.69 2.02 10.53
C GLN A 143 7.17 1.54 9.16
N ILE A 144 8.48 1.55 8.88
CA ILE A 144 9.07 1.04 7.64
C ILE A 144 8.79 -0.46 7.49
N GLU A 145 9.01 -1.26 8.54
CA GLU A 145 8.71 -2.69 8.54
C GLU A 145 7.22 -2.96 8.23
N THR A 146 6.31 -2.16 8.81
CA THR A 146 4.87 -2.27 8.55
C THR A 146 4.53 -1.93 7.09
N ILE A 147 5.14 -0.88 6.53
CA ILE A 147 4.94 -0.51 5.11
C ILE A 147 5.40 -1.67 4.21
N LEU A 148 6.61 -2.19 4.43
CA LEU A 148 7.16 -3.29 3.64
C LEU A 148 6.31 -4.58 3.75
N LEU A 149 5.72 -4.83 4.93
CA LEU A 149 4.85 -5.99 5.17
C LEU A 149 3.54 -5.93 4.37
N HIS A 150 2.95 -4.73 4.23
CA HIS A 150 1.64 -4.53 3.59
C HIS A 150 1.72 -4.05 2.14
N MET A 151 2.93 -3.84 1.60
CA MET A 151 3.10 -3.53 0.18
C MET A 151 2.68 -4.69 -0.70
N THR A 152 1.97 -4.36 -1.79
CA THR A 152 1.60 -5.31 -2.85
C THR A 152 2.76 -5.62 -3.78
N ASP A 153 3.69 -4.67 -3.95
CA ASP A 153 4.90 -4.86 -4.73
C ASP A 153 5.96 -5.62 -3.93
N GLY A 154 6.64 -6.52 -4.60
CA GLY A 154 7.75 -7.28 -4.02
C GLY A 154 9.02 -6.43 -3.93
N ILE A 155 9.71 -6.49 -2.79
CA ILE A 155 11.01 -5.86 -2.61
C ILE A 155 12.01 -6.90 -2.12
N ILE A 156 13.18 -6.94 -2.76
CA ILE A 156 14.33 -7.74 -2.32
C ILE A 156 15.55 -6.82 -2.33
N ALA A 157 16.31 -6.81 -1.25
CA ALA A 157 17.62 -6.15 -1.19
C ALA A 157 18.72 -7.21 -1.05
N PHE A 158 19.77 -7.08 -1.86
CA PHE A 158 20.93 -7.95 -1.87
C PHE A 158 22.17 -7.15 -1.50
N ASP A 159 23.07 -7.78 -0.76
CA ASP A 159 24.42 -7.25 -0.50
C ASP A 159 25.32 -7.36 -1.76
N MET A 160 26.57 -6.90 -1.65
CA MET A 160 27.56 -6.95 -2.73
C MET A 160 27.94 -8.39 -3.13
N GLU A 161 27.79 -9.35 -2.23
CA GLU A 161 28.01 -10.79 -2.42
C GLU A 161 26.78 -11.50 -3.02
N GLY A 162 25.64 -10.77 -3.19
CA GLY A 162 24.41 -11.30 -3.74
C GLY A 162 23.54 -12.08 -2.74
N ASN A 163 23.81 -11.97 -1.44
CA ASN A 163 22.97 -12.55 -0.40
C ASN A 163 21.78 -11.63 -0.10
N ILE A 164 20.65 -12.19 0.32
CA ILE A 164 19.47 -11.42 0.68
C ILE A 164 19.68 -10.70 2.01
N ILE A 165 19.68 -9.35 2.00
CA ILE A 165 19.62 -8.50 3.20
C ILE A 165 18.18 -8.42 3.69
N HIS A 166 17.24 -8.19 2.77
CA HIS A 166 15.83 -8.01 3.08
C HIS A 166 14.95 -8.57 1.96
N ILE A 167 13.83 -9.18 2.34
CA ILE A 167 12.79 -9.64 1.42
C ILE A 167 11.43 -9.48 2.07
N ASN A 168 10.50 -8.82 1.38
CA ASN A 168 9.15 -8.68 1.89
C ASN A 168 8.26 -9.88 1.48
N PRO A 169 7.10 -10.10 2.13
CA PRO A 169 6.20 -11.21 1.83
C PRO A 169 5.69 -11.22 0.38
N ALA A 170 5.43 -10.04 -0.20
CA ALA A 170 4.96 -9.93 -1.58
C ALA A 170 5.99 -10.48 -2.58
N ALA A 171 7.29 -10.20 -2.39
CA ALA A 171 8.34 -10.75 -3.24
C ALA A 171 8.40 -12.28 -3.17
N LYS A 172 8.30 -12.86 -1.96
CA LYS A 172 8.26 -14.33 -1.78
C LYS A 172 7.09 -14.95 -2.54
N GLN A 173 5.91 -14.31 -2.48
CA GLN A 173 4.71 -14.78 -3.15
C GLN A 173 4.77 -14.61 -4.67
N LEU A 174 5.20 -13.44 -5.17
CA LEU A 174 5.24 -13.14 -6.61
C LEU A 174 6.24 -14.01 -7.35
N LEU A 175 7.41 -14.26 -6.76
CA LEU A 175 8.46 -15.08 -7.37
C LEU A 175 8.40 -16.56 -6.96
N SER A 176 7.49 -16.95 -6.06
CA SER A 176 7.41 -18.29 -5.49
C SER A 176 8.77 -18.77 -4.96
N ILE A 177 9.44 -17.89 -4.18
CA ILE A 177 10.76 -18.15 -3.60
C ILE A 177 10.62 -19.06 -2.39
N THR A 178 11.43 -20.10 -2.32
CA THR A 178 11.58 -20.99 -1.17
C THR A 178 12.85 -20.65 -0.39
N ASP A 179 12.94 -21.06 0.86
CA ASP A 179 14.11 -20.78 1.74
C ASP A 179 15.45 -21.35 1.22
N LYS A 180 15.41 -22.20 0.18
CA LYS A 180 16.61 -22.73 -0.50
C LYS A 180 17.20 -21.75 -1.52
N GLU A 181 16.42 -20.75 -1.95
CA GLU A 181 16.78 -19.77 -2.96
C GLU A 181 17.11 -18.45 -2.26
N ASN A 182 18.31 -18.34 -1.70
CA ASN A 182 18.73 -17.23 -0.86
C ASN A 182 19.80 -16.33 -1.49
N THR A 183 20.11 -16.48 -2.79
CA THR A 183 21.09 -15.66 -3.49
C THR A 183 20.52 -15.09 -4.79
N PHE A 184 21.03 -13.90 -5.18
CA PHE A 184 20.68 -13.20 -6.41
C PHE A 184 20.73 -14.13 -7.63
N GLU A 185 21.85 -14.80 -7.85
CA GLU A 185 22.04 -15.69 -9.01
C GLU A 185 21.01 -16.82 -9.05
N LYS A 186 20.73 -17.49 -7.92
CA LYS A 186 19.79 -18.60 -7.88
C LYS A 186 18.37 -18.18 -8.24
N ILE A 187 17.94 -17.02 -7.72
CA ILE A 187 16.60 -16.48 -7.97
C ILE A 187 16.45 -16.13 -9.46
N PHE A 188 17.38 -15.33 -10.03
CA PHE A 188 17.24 -14.85 -11.39
C PHE A 188 17.57 -15.91 -12.45
N LYS A 189 18.44 -16.87 -12.15
CA LYS A 189 18.64 -18.05 -13.00
C LYS A 189 17.38 -18.92 -13.11
N LYS A 190 16.64 -19.12 -12.00
CA LYS A 190 15.33 -19.81 -12.02
C LYS A 190 14.33 -19.10 -12.91
N LEU A 191 14.31 -17.78 -12.89
CA LEU A 191 13.45 -16.93 -13.72
C LEU A 191 13.94 -16.83 -15.18
N LYS A 192 15.05 -17.46 -15.54
CA LYS A 192 15.71 -17.36 -16.85
C LYS A 192 15.99 -15.90 -17.23
N ILE A 193 16.45 -15.12 -16.28
CA ILE A 193 16.90 -13.74 -16.45
C ILE A 193 18.42 -13.77 -16.41
N ASP A 194 19.05 -13.46 -17.54
CA ASP A 194 20.51 -13.35 -17.65
C ASP A 194 20.91 -11.92 -17.26
N ILE A 195 21.15 -11.73 -15.98
CA ILE A 195 21.54 -10.44 -15.42
C ILE A 195 22.73 -10.66 -14.46
N ASN A 196 23.75 -9.85 -14.63
CA ASN A 196 24.92 -9.83 -13.74
C ASN A 196 24.78 -8.65 -12.78
N MET A 197 24.95 -8.91 -11.50
CA MET A 197 24.85 -7.91 -10.43
C MET A 197 25.88 -6.78 -10.60
N GLU A 198 27.11 -7.09 -11.05
CA GLU A 198 28.13 -6.07 -11.33
C GLU A 198 27.67 -5.07 -12.38
N LYS A 199 26.97 -5.53 -13.43
CA LYS A 199 26.42 -4.64 -14.46
C LYS A 199 25.39 -3.68 -13.90
N ILE A 200 24.57 -4.11 -12.93
CA ILE A 200 23.51 -3.29 -12.33
C ILE A 200 24.14 -2.18 -11.49
N ILE A 201 25.19 -2.46 -10.74
CA ILE A 201 25.87 -1.51 -9.85
C ILE A 201 26.40 -0.29 -10.62
N TYR A 202 26.80 -0.49 -11.88
CA TYR A 202 27.33 0.57 -12.75
C TYR A 202 26.27 1.22 -13.66
N LEU A 203 24.98 0.86 -13.53
CA LEU A 203 23.90 1.47 -14.31
C LEU A 203 23.53 2.85 -13.75
N GLU A 204 23.64 3.89 -14.59
CA GLU A 204 23.29 5.26 -14.21
C GLU A 204 21.76 5.52 -14.14
N ASN A 205 20.94 4.67 -14.77
CA ASN A 205 19.48 4.85 -14.86
C ASN A 205 18.67 3.60 -14.53
N TRP A 206 17.65 3.75 -13.70
CA TRP A 206 16.70 2.69 -13.30
C TRP A 206 15.97 2.04 -14.47
N THR A 207 15.67 2.80 -15.53
CA THR A 207 14.89 2.33 -16.70
C THR A 207 15.63 1.33 -17.59
N SER A 208 16.95 1.32 -17.56
CA SER A 208 17.77 0.41 -18.39
C SER A 208 17.85 -1.03 -17.86
N SER A 209 17.38 -1.28 -16.65
CA SER A 209 17.39 -2.58 -15.97
C SER A 209 16.00 -3.21 -15.77
N GLU A 210 15.00 -2.71 -16.49
CA GLU A 210 13.63 -3.26 -16.45
C GLU A 210 13.53 -4.57 -17.21
N GLN A 211 12.95 -5.60 -16.57
CA GLN A 211 12.70 -6.92 -17.17
C GLN A 211 11.25 -7.33 -16.92
N ARG A 212 10.54 -7.66 -18.02
CA ARG A 212 9.17 -8.20 -17.93
C ARG A 212 9.20 -9.70 -18.13
N LYS A 213 8.60 -10.45 -17.22
CA LYS A 213 8.55 -11.91 -17.26
C LYS A 213 7.16 -12.43 -16.90
N ASN A 214 6.88 -13.62 -17.45
CA ASN A 214 5.71 -14.40 -17.06
C ASN A 214 6.15 -15.44 -16.02
N VAL A 215 5.52 -15.42 -14.84
CA VAL A 215 5.78 -16.36 -13.75
C VAL A 215 4.46 -17.04 -13.36
N GLY A 216 4.26 -18.27 -13.84
CA GLY A 216 2.98 -18.97 -13.75
C GLY A 216 1.90 -18.22 -14.52
N GLU A 217 0.83 -17.83 -13.86
CA GLU A 217 -0.28 -17.06 -14.46
C GLU A 217 -0.09 -15.54 -14.37
N LYS A 218 1.00 -15.06 -13.76
CA LYS A 218 1.25 -13.65 -13.50
C LYS A 218 2.29 -13.06 -14.44
N TYR A 219 2.01 -11.85 -14.92
CA TYR A 219 2.99 -11.00 -15.58
C TYR A 219 3.65 -10.11 -14.53
N ILE A 220 4.94 -10.22 -14.36
CA ILE A 220 5.71 -9.40 -13.41
C ILE A 220 6.66 -8.48 -14.16
N ASN A 221 6.81 -7.28 -13.62
CA ASN A 221 7.82 -6.31 -14.00
C ASN A 221 8.88 -6.25 -12.90
N ILE A 222 10.14 -6.43 -13.26
CA ILE A 222 11.27 -6.46 -12.33
C ILE A 222 12.19 -5.30 -12.65
N LEU A 223 12.38 -4.42 -11.66
CA LEU A 223 13.28 -3.28 -11.75
C LEU A 223 14.45 -3.48 -10.80
N PHE A 224 15.64 -3.23 -11.28
CA PHE A 224 16.87 -3.36 -10.53
C PHE A 224 17.47 -1.98 -10.27
N ALA A 225 17.83 -1.70 -9.03
CA ALA A 225 18.42 -0.43 -8.63
C ALA A 225 19.60 -0.66 -7.69
N PRO A 226 20.78 -0.08 -7.96
CA PRO A 226 21.85 -0.07 -6.99
C PRO A 226 21.49 0.85 -5.82
N PHE A 227 21.96 0.53 -4.62
CA PHE A 227 21.90 1.44 -3.47
C PHE A 227 23.28 1.61 -2.87
N GLN A 228 23.46 2.70 -2.13
CA GLN A 228 24.72 3.05 -1.49
C GLN A 228 24.66 2.82 0.02
N ASP A 229 25.81 2.57 0.63
CA ASP A 229 26.00 2.50 2.07
C ASP A 229 26.12 3.92 2.69
N GLU A 230 26.31 3.98 4.01
CA GLU A 230 26.47 5.24 4.76
C GLU A 230 27.69 6.07 4.34
N ASN A 231 28.62 5.51 3.54
CA ASN A 231 29.83 6.14 3.08
C ASN A 231 29.81 6.43 1.56
N ASP A 232 28.62 6.49 0.94
CA ASP A 232 28.41 6.68 -0.50
C ASP A 232 29.09 5.61 -1.37
N ARG A 233 29.36 4.41 -0.83
CA ARG A 233 29.90 3.28 -1.58
C ARG A 233 28.78 2.36 -2.03
N PRO A 234 28.96 1.62 -3.14
CA PRO A 234 27.97 0.62 -3.54
C PRO A 234 27.66 -0.35 -2.40
N GLY A 235 26.44 -0.37 -1.92
CA GLY A 235 25.98 -1.20 -0.81
C GLY A 235 25.31 -2.50 -1.28
N GLY A 236 24.89 -2.53 -2.54
CA GLY A 236 24.22 -3.69 -3.11
C GLY A 236 23.19 -3.33 -4.17
N VAL A 237 22.24 -4.25 -4.40
CA VAL A 237 21.16 -4.09 -5.39
C VAL A 237 19.80 -4.29 -4.73
N MET A 238 18.91 -3.33 -4.93
CA MET A 238 17.50 -3.45 -4.61
C MET A 238 16.72 -3.87 -5.85
N VAL A 239 15.81 -4.82 -5.69
CA VAL A 239 14.94 -5.31 -6.75
C VAL A 239 13.50 -5.05 -6.39
N LEU A 240 12.79 -4.32 -7.24
CA LEU A 240 11.35 -4.07 -7.14
C LEU A 240 10.62 -4.98 -8.14
N ILE A 241 9.61 -5.70 -7.66
CA ILE A 241 8.82 -6.66 -8.43
C ILE A 241 7.36 -6.23 -8.39
N GLN A 242 6.81 -5.91 -9.54
CA GLN A 242 5.43 -5.44 -9.68
C GLN A 242 4.57 -6.46 -10.43
N ASP A 243 3.39 -6.75 -9.91
CA ASP A 243 2.39 -7.54 -10.65
C ASP A 243 1.68 -6.63 -11.66
N ILE A 244 2.02 -6.81 -12.93
CA ILE A 244 1.43 -6.05 -14.05
C ILE A 244 0.39 -6.88 -14.83
N THR A 245 -0.12 -7.96 -14.24
CA THR A 245 -1.02 -8.92 -14.93
C THR A 245 -2.27 -8.22 -15.44
N GLU A 246 -2.92 -7.43 -14.62
CA GLU A 246 -4.11 -6.64 -15.01
C GLU A 246 -3.78 -5.65 -16.14
N HIS A 247 -2.64 -4.97 -16.03
CA HIS A 247 -2.23 -3.99 -17.04
C HIS A 247 -1.96 -4.65 -18.40
N VAL A 248 -1.24 -5.78 -18.41
CA VAL A 248 -0.96 -6.55 -19.64
C VAL A 248 -2.25 -7.13 -20.25
N LYS A 249 -3.18 -7.65 -19.41
CA LYS A 249 -4.49 -8.12 -19.89
C LYS A 249 -5.29 -7.00 -20.54
N LEU A 250 -5.34 -5.82 -19.92
CA LEU A 250 -6.03 -4.64 -20.49
C LEU A 250 -5.38 -4.19 -21.80
N ASP A 251 -4.05 -4.16 -21.88
CA ASP A 251 -3.34 -3.78 -23.11
C ASP A 251 -3.58 -4.80 -24.24
N ASN A 252 -3.55 -6.09 -23.92
CA ASN A 252 -3.87 -7.13 -24.88
C ASN A 252 -5.33 -7.05 -25.37
N MET A 253 -6.30 -6.86 -24.47
CA MET A 253 -7.69 -6.65 -24.86
C MET A 253 -7.86 -5.43 -25.76
N ARG A 254 -7.12 -4.35 -25.51
CA ARG A 254 -7.12 -3.16 -26.35
C ARG A 254 -6.55 -3.43 -27.74
N LYS A 255 -5.43 -4.16 -27.82
CA LYS A 255 -4.83 -4.55 -29.12
C LYS A 255 -5.75 -5.47 -29.92
N GLU A 256 -6.35 -6.45 -29.26
CA GLU A 256 -7.33 -7.36 -29.88
C GLU A 256 -8.54 -6.60 -30.41
N PHE A 257 -9.09 -5.68 -29.61
CA PHE A 257 -10.17 -4.81 -30.03
C PHE A 257 -9.85 -4.01 -31.30
N VAL A 258 -8.65 -3.40 -31.39
CA VAL A 258 -8.24 -2.63 -32.59
C VAL A 258 -8.09 -3.56 -33.79
N ALA A 259 -7.56 -4.76 -33.60
CA ALA A 259 -7.45 -5.75 -34.67
C ALA A 259 -8.83 -6.19 -35.18
N ASP A 260 -9.77 -6.50 -34.28
CA ASP A 260 -11.13 -6.90 -34.60
C ASP A 260 -11.89 -5.80 -35.34
N VAL A 261 -11.80 -4.54 -34.87
CA VAL A 261 -12.40 -3.39 -35.59
C VAL A 261 -11.84 -3.30 -37.00
N SER A 262 -10.53 -3.43 -37.18
CA SER A 262 -9.87 -3.36 -38.47
C SER A 262 -10.37 -4.47 -39.41
N HIS A 263 -10.51 -5.68 -38.91
CA HIS A 263 -11.02 -6.82 -39.67
C HIS A 263 -12.48 -6.65 -40.06
N GLU A 264 -13.37 -6.23 -39.11
CA GLU A 264 -14.80 -6.06 -39.36
C GLU A 264 -15.11 -4.85 -40.28
N LEU A 265 -14.21 -3.87 -40.36
CA LEU A 265 -14.28 -2.78 -41.34
C LEU A 265 -13.73 -3.18 -42.72
N LYS A 266 -12.63 -3.92 -42.79
CA LYS A 266 -11.98 -4.29 -44.06
C LYS A 266 -12.88 -5.16 -44.94
N THR A 267 -13.59 -6.12 -44.37
CA THR A 267 -14.45 -7.05 -45.12
C THR A 267 -15.55 -6.34 -45.94
N PRO A 268 -16.44 -5.50 -45.35
CA PRO A 268 -17.44 -4.77 -46.10
C PRO A 268 -16.85 -3.78 -47.11
N ILE A 269 -15.74 -3.12 -46.78
CA ILE A 269 -15.04 -2.23 -47.72
C ILE A 269 -14.59 -2.99 -48.97
N THR A 270 -13.95 -4.13 -48.79
CA THR A 270 -13.52 -4.96 -49.93
C THR A 270 -14.66 -5.45 -50.76
N SER A 271 -15.82 -5.82 -50.13
CA SER A 271 -17.02 -6.22 -50.85
C SER A 271 -17.61 -5.06 -51.65
N ILE A 272 -17.76 -3.88 -51.04
CA ILE A 272 -18.27 -2.69 -51.73
C ILE A 272 -17.40 -2.35 -52.95
N MET A 273 -16.04 -2.31 -52.74
CA MET A 273 -15.09 -2.02 -53.83
C MET A 273 -15.23 -3.04 -54.94
N GLY A 274 -15.21 -4.35 -54.62
CA GLY A 274 -15.26 -5.40 -55.63
C GLY A 274 -16.57 -5.33 -56.47
N TYR A 275 -17.72 -5.14 -55.83
CA TYR A 275 -18.99 -5.00 -56.60
C TYR A 275 -19.07 -3.66 -57.39
N ALA A 276 -18.47 -2.59 -56.85
CA ALA A 276 -18.42 -1.33 -57.58
C ALA A 276 -17.48 -1.42 -58.79
N ASP A 277 -16.30 -2.02 -58.64
CA ASP A 277 -15.35 -2.21 -59.73
C ASP A 277 -15.98 -3.13 -60.82
N THR A 278 -16.64 -4.21 -60.38
CA THR A 278 -17.36 -5.10 -61.30
C THR A 278 -18.44 -4.34 -62.10
N LEU A 279 -19.21 -3.43 -61.47
CA LEU A 279 -20.22 -2.61 -62.14
C LEU A 279 -19.59 -1.57 -63.10
N LEU A 280 -18.39 -1.13 -62.85
CA LEU A 280 -17.67 -0.16 -63.71
C LEU A 280 -16.99 -0.81 -64.92
N GLU A 281 -16.55 -2.10 -64.79
CA GLU A 281 -15.78 -2.79 -65.82
C GLU A 281 -16.67 -3.61 -66.81
N GLY A 282 -17.95 -3.87 -66.45
CA GLY A 282 -18.82 -4.73 -67.23
C GLY A 282 -20.18 -4.14 -67.56
N GLU A 283 -20.75 -4.56 -68.69
CA GLU A 283 -22.19 -4.32 -69.02
C GLU A 283 -23.01 -5.50 -68.46
N TYR A 284 -23.97 -5.19 -67.57
CA TYR A 284 -24.83 -6.15 -66.92
C TYR A 284 -26.30 -5.82 -67.19
N ASP A 285 -27.15 -6.84 -67.17
CA ASP A 285 -28.59 -6.66 -67.18
C ASP A 285 -29.09 -5.91 -65.93
N LYS A 286 -30.24 -5.31 -66.02
CA LYS A 286 -30.80 -4.47 -64.94
C LYS A 286 -31.01 -5.21 -63.63
N ASP A 287 -31.30 -6.50 -63.67
CA ASP A 287 -31.53 -7.35 -62.50
C ASP A 287 -30.23 -7.61 -61.78
N THR A 288 -29.12 -7.91 -62.53
CA THR A 288 -27.80 -8.12 -61.99
C THR A 288 -27.21 -6.80 -61.41
N GLN A 289 -27.38 -5.67 -62.13
CA GLN A 289 -26.99 -4.36 -61.60
C GLN A 289 -27.71 -4.05 -60.25
N THR A 290 -29.03 -4.31 -60.19
CA THR A 290 -29.82 -4.11 -58.98
C THR A 290 -29.34 -5.01 -57.83
N LYS A 291 -28.96 -6.25 -58.09
CA LYS A 291 -28.39 -7.17 -57.11
C LYS A 291 -27.06 -6.61 -56.53
N PHE A 292 -26.15 -6.20 -57.40
CA PHE A 292 -24.86 -5.64 -56.98
C PHE A 292 -25.00 -4.36 -56.18
N LEU A 293 -25.88 -3.43 -56.62
CA LEU A 293 -26.19 -2.22 -55.89
C LEU A 293 -26.82 -2.49 -54.52
N ASN A 294 -27.68 -3.51 -54.42
CA ASN A 294 -28.27 -3.93 -53.14
C ASN A 294 -27.20 -4.49 -52.17
N VAL A 295 -26.20 -5.23 -52.66
CA VAL A 295 -25.07 -5.67 -51.83
C VAL A 295 -24.26 -4.48 -51.32
N ILE A 296 -23.90 -3.54 -52.21
CA ILE A 296 -23.18 -2.31 -51.83
C ILE A 296 -23.97 -1.53 -50.76
N ALA A 297 -25.25 -1.32 -50.98
CA ALA A 297 -26.11 -0.59 -50.04
C ALA A 297 -26.25 -1.31 -48.68
N THR A 298 -26.28 -2.64 -48.68
CA THR A 298 -26.38 -3.46 -47.47
C THR A 298 -25.07 -3.39 -46.65
N GLU A 299 -23.91 -3.52 -47.30
CA GLU A 299 -22.63 -3.44 -46.65
C GLU A 299 -22.34 -2.01 -46.14
N ALA A 300 -22.71 -0.97 -46.88
CA ALA A 300 -22.60 0.42 -46.42
C ALA A 300 -23.46 0.68 -45.15
N ARG A 301 -24.72 0.20 -45.12
CA ARG A 301 -25.55 0.30 -43.89
C ARG A 301 -24.95 -0.47 -42.72
N ARG A 302 -24.36 -1.64 -42.98
CA ARG A 302 -23.68 -2.44 -41.95
C ARG A 302 -22.48 -1.68 -41.37
N MET A 303 -21.68 -1.02 -42.22
CA MET A 303 -20.55 -0.19 -41.76
C MET A 303 -21.06 0.99 -40.92
N ALA A 304 -22.09 1.73 -41.35
CA ALA A 304 -22.69 2.82 -40.61
C ALA A 304 -23.15 2.38 -39.20
N LYS A 305 -23.79 1.19 -39.12
CA LYS A 305 -24.19 0.60 -37.85
C LYS A 305 -22.95 0.26 -36.98
N LEU A 306 -21.92 -0.35 -37.54
CA LEU A 306 -20.69 -0.68 -36.82
C LEU A 306 -20.01 0.56 -36.23
N VAL A 307 -19.88 1.64 -37.03
CA VAL A 307 -19.34 2.93 -36.55
C VAL A 307 -20.18 3.50 -35.41
N THR A 308 -21.52 3.47 -35.55
CA THR A 308 -22.44 3.94 -34.48
C THR A 308 -22.31 3.11 -33.22
N ASP A 309 -22.13 1.80 -33.34
CA ASP A 309 -21.94 0.87 -32.22
C ASP A 309 -20.57 1.16 -31.52
N LEU A 310 -19.49 1.39 -32.26
CA LEU A 310 -18.17 1.76 -31.76
C LEU A 310 -18.19 3.11 -31.03
N LEU A 311 -18.80 4.13 -31.63
CA LEU A 311 -18.95 5.44 -30.97
C LEU A 311 -19.74 5.35 -29.66
N THR A 312 -20.75 4.49 -29.62
CA THR A 312 -21.50 4.26 -28.39
C THR A 312 -20.63 3.57 -27.34
N LEU A 313 -19.94 2.51 -27.71
CA LEU A 313 -19.03 1.81 -26.80
C LEU A 313 -17.99 2.78 -26.23
N SER A 314 -17.37 3.61 -27.09
CA SER A 314 -16.42 4.64 -26.67
C SER A 314 -17.03 5.65 -25.69
N ARG A 315 -18.30 6.03 -25.87
CA ARG A 315 -19.03 6.91 -24.93
C ARG A 315 -19.22 6.26 -23.56
N TYR A 316 -19.56 4.97 -23.54
CA TYR A 316 -19.78 4.26 -22.28
C TYR A 316 -18.48 3.78 -21.63
N ASP A 317 -17.38 3.53 -22.35
CA ASP A 317 -16.04 3.28 -21.79
C ASP A 317 -15.48 4.52 -21.06
N ASN A 318 -15.85 5.72 -21.52
CA ASN A 318 -15.33 6.98 -20.97
C ASN A 318 -16.13 7.42 -19.73
N LYS A 319 -15.53 7.27 -18.52
CA LYS A 319 -16.18 7.60 -17.24
C LYS A 319 -16.54 9.09 -17.07
N SER A 320 -16.03 9.96 -17.95
CA SER A 320 -16.15 11.43 -17.84
C SER A 320 -17.47 12.00 -18.41
N ILE A 321 -18.26 11.24 -19.15
CA ILE A 321 -19.48 11.76 -19.76
C ILE A 321 -20.60 11.65 -18.73
N LYS A 322 -21.11 12.81 -18.29
CA LYS A 322 -22.32 12.90 -17.46
C LYS A 322 -23.50 12.39 -18.27
N GLN A 323 -24.10 11.32 -17.83
CA GLN A 323 -25.41 10.86 -18.32
C GLN A 323 -26.50 11.69 -17.65
N GLU A 324 -27.48 12.13 -18.40
CA GLU A 324 -28.69 12.75 -17.86
C GLU A 324 -29.68 11.63 -17.51
N ASP A 325 -29.72 11.28 -16.23
CA ASP A 325 -30.73 10.36 -15.72
C ASP A 325 -32.10 11.04 -15.79
N THR A 326 -33.04 10.47 -16.55
CA THR A 326 -34.40 10.93 -16.62
C THR A 326 -35.37 9.89 -16.05
N GLU A 327 -36.48 10.33 -15.52
CA GLU A 327 -37.55 9.42 -15.10
C GLU A 327 -38.43 9.06 -16.31
N PHE A 328 -38.70 7.77 -16.49
CA PHE A 328 -39.57 7.29 -17.57
C PHE A 328 -40.26 5.98 -17.19
N ASP A 329 -41.41 5.74 -17.88
CA ASP A 329 -42.14 4.47 -17.80
C ASP A 329 -41.46 3.41 -18.66
N LEU A 330 -41.11 2.28 -18.04
CA LEU A 330 -40.42 1.18 -18.71
C LEU A 330 -41.32 0.43 -19.68
N GLY A 331 -42.62 0.30 -19.36
CA GLY A 331 -43.61 -0.34 -20.22
C GLY A 331 -43.89 0.46 -21.51
N GLU A 332 -43.98 1.81 -21.38
CA GLU A 332 -44.08 2.69 -22.55
C GLU A 332 -42.82 2.62 -23.43
N LEU A 333 -41.66 2.59 -22.82
CA LEU A 333 -40.36 2.46 -23.54
C LEU A 333 -40.34 1.17 -24.38
N VAL A 334 -40.69 0.03 -23.77
CA VAL A 334 -40.72 -1.27 -24.44
C VAL A 334 -41.73 -1.27 -25.61
N LYS A 335 -42.93 -0.71 -25.43
CA LYS A 335 -43.94 -0.57 -26.50
C LYS A 335 -43.38 0.25 -27.66
N LYS A 336 -42.76 1.40 -27.42
CA LYS A 336 -42.10 2.22 -28.45
C LYS A 336 -41.01 1.47 -29.19
N CYS A 337 -40.21 0.64 -28.50
CA CYS A 337 -39.21 -0.21 -29.13
C CYS A 337 -39.85 -1.28 -30.05
N GLN A 338 -40.96 -1.88 -29.63
CA GLN A 338 -41.71 -2.82 -30.48
C GLN A 338 -42.27 -2.16 -31.74
N GLU A 339 -42.82 -0.94 -31.62
CA GLU A 339 -43.31 -0.17 -32.78
C GLU A 339 -42.18 0.11 -33.78
N LYS A 340 -40.97 0.45 -33.30
CA LYS A 340 -39.80 0.65 -34.17
C LYS A 340 -39.37 -0.61 -34.92
N LEU A 341 -39.63 -1.79 -34.38
CA LEU A 341 -39.26 -3.08 -34.98
C LEU A 341 -40.46 -3.76 -35.69
N LYS A 342 -41.59 -3.06 -35.84
CA LYS A 342 -42.82 -3.62 -36.39
C LYS A 342 -42.61 -4.22 -37.79
N PHE A 343 -41.88 -3.55 -38.67
CA PHE A 343 -41.57 -4.03 -40.00
C PHE A 343 -40.83 -5.37 -40.03
N GLU A 344 -39.78 -5.51 -39.16
CA GLU A 344 -39.00 -6.74 -39.02
C GLU A 344 -39.85 -7.90 -38.46
N ILE A 345 -40.76 -7.57 -37.52
CA ILE A 345 -41.71 -8.53 -36.91
C ILE A 345 -42.68 -9.06 -37.98
N GLU A 346 -43.31 -8.17 -38.75
CA GLU A 346 -44.26 -8.49 -39.79
C GLU A 346 -43.61 -9.26 -40.95
N LYS A 347 -42.39 -8.89 -41.34
CA LYS A 347 -41.61 -9.55 -42.38
C LYS A 347 -41.39 -11.04 -42.10
N LYS A 348 -41.25 -11.44 -40.84
CA LYS A 348 -41.06 -12.83 -40.43
C LYS A 348 -42.35 -13.48 -39.87
N ASN A 349 -43.49 -12.78 -39.91
CA ASN A 349 -44.76 -13.24 -39.34
C ASN A 349 -44.61 -13.66 -37.86
N HIS A 350 -43.80 -12.95 -37.07
CA HIS A 350 -43.63 -13.27 -35.65
C HIS A 350 -44.84 -12.88 -34.84
N HIS A 351 -45.22 -13.76 -33.89
CA HIS A 351 -46.24 -13.44 -32.89
C HIS A 351 -45.56 -12.87 -31.63
N ILE A 352 -45.76 -11.56 -31.38
CA ILE A 352 -45.16 -10.91 -30.19
C ILE A 352 -46.27 -10.56 -29.20
N GLU A 353 -46.14 -11.10 -27.99
CA GLU A 353 -47.01 -10.79 -26.84
C GLU A 353 -46.24 -9.91 -25.84
N CYS A 354 -46.85 -8.79 -25.43
CA CYS A 354 -46.24 -7.90 -24.42
C CYS A 354 -47.14 -7.80 -23.19
N PHE A 355 -46.64 -8.24 -22.06
CA PHE A 355 -47.35 -8.20 -20.78
C PHE A 355 -46.68 -7.18 -19.86
N VAL A 356 -47.36 -6.11 -19.53
CA VAL A 356 -46.90 -5.10 -18.59
C VAL A 356 -47.73 -5.22 -17.32
N THR A 357 -47.10 -5.43 -16.18
CA THR A 357 -47.76 -5.46 -14.86
C THR A 357 -48.33 -4.08 -14.51
N ALA A 358 -49.46 -4.02 -13.83
CA ALA A 358 -50.24 -2.79 -13.59
C ALA A 358 -49.52 -1.73 -12.72
N SER A 359 -48.42 -2.05 -12.08
CA SER A 359 -47.71 -1.13 -11.18
C SER A 359 -46.17 -1.27 -11.27
N VAL A 360 -45.62 -0.85 -12.41
CA VAL A 360 -44.16 -0.70 -12.54
C VAL A 360 -43.81 0.75 -12.19
N PRO A 361 -43.02 0.99 -11.12
CA PRO A 361 -42.59 2.36 -10.79
C PRO A 361 -41.73 2.95 -11.91
N PRO A 362 -41.76 4.28 -12.14
CA PRO A 362 -40.86 4.93 -13.07
C PRO A 362 -39.41 4.63 -12.74
N VAL A 363 -38.60 4.43 -13.77
CA VAL A 363 -37.19 4.16 -13.66
C VAL A 363 -36.44 5.45 -13.89
N LYS A 364 -35.44 5.74 -13.00
CA LYS A 364 -34.53 6.87 -13.16
C LYS A 364 -33.21 6.36 -13.69
N ALA A 365 -32.95 6.55 -14.97
CA ALA A 365 -31.76 6.05 -15.67
C ALA A 365 -31.52 6.84 -16.97
N ASP A 366 -30.45 6.51 -17.70
CA ASP A 366 -30.24 6.96 -19.07
C ASP A 366 -31.27 6.33 -20.00
N LYS A 367 -32.34 7.06 -20.28
CA LYS A 367 -33.44 6.62 -21.13
C LYS A 367 -32.98 6.15 -22.51
N TYR A 368 -32.08 6.88 -23.15
CA TYR A 368 -31.56 6.53 -24.48
C TYR A 368 -30.69 5.27 -24.46
N GLY A 369 -29.89 5.12 -23.42
CA GLY A 369 -29.11 3.90 -23.18
C GLY A 369 -30.01 2.70 -22.97
N ILE A 370 -31.03 2.80 -22.09
CA ILE A 370 -31.95 1.70 -21.82
C ILE A 370 -32.78 1.37 -23.07
N GLU A 371 -33.24 2.37 -23.83
CA GLU A 371 -33.92 2.15 -25.12
C GLU A 371 -33.04 1.32 -26.07
N ARG A 372 -31.75 1.63 -26.16
CA ARG A 372 -30.80 0.88 -26.97
C ARG A 372 -30.58 -0.54 -26.49
N VAL A 373 -30.54 -0.79 -25.17
CA VAL A 373 -30.53 -2.14 -24.60
C VAL A 373 -31.76 -2.92 -25.05
N VAL A 374 -32.95 -2.36 -24.90
CA VAL A 374 -34.20 -3.00 -25.28
C VAL A 374 -34.25 -3.32 -26.78
N LEU A 375 -33.85 -2.36 -27.62
CA LEU A 375 -33.74 -2.57 -29.07
C LEU A 375 -32.77 -3.68 -29.45
N ASN A 376 -31.59 -3.75 -28.79
CA ASN A 376 -30.61 -4.80 -29.03
C ASN A 376 -31.15 -6.20 -28.67
N ILE A 377 -31.85 -6.31 -27.54
CA ILE A 377 -32.40 -7.62 -27.11
C ILE A 377 -33.57 -8.04 -27.99
N LEU A 378 -34.54 -7.14 -28.27
CA LEU A 378 -35.68 -7.43 -29.14
C LEU A 378 -35.23 -7.74 -30.57
N SER A 379 -34.29 -6.97 -31.14
CA SER A 379 -33.72 -7.23 -32.46
C SER A 379 -33.01 -8.60 -32.52
N ASN A 380 -32.30 -9.01 -31.47
CA ASN A 380 -31.72 -10.35 -31.41
C ASN A 380 -32.82 -11.44 -31.36
N ALA A 381 -33.82 -11.28 -30.52
CA ALA A 381 -34.93 -12.23 -30.46
C ALA A 381 -35.61 -12.39 -31.84
N ILE A 382 -35.94 -11.27 -32.52
CA ILE A 382 -36.57 -11.29 -33.88
C ILE A 382 -35.57 -11.94 -34.88
N LYS A 383 -34.32 -11.64 -34.81
CA LYS A 383 -33.29 -12.12 -35.74
C LYS A 383 -33.09 -13.62 -35.66
N TYR A 384 -32.98 -14.16 -34.46
CA TYR A 384 -32.65 -15.57 -34.22
C TYR A 384 -33.86 -16.49 -34.03
N THR A 385 -35.06 -15.95 -34.07
CA THR A 385 -36.30 -16.70 -34.13
C THR A 385 -36.66 -17.00 -35.60
N PRO A 386 -36.99 -18.26 -35.97
CA PRO A 386 -37.48 -18.61 -37.29
C PRO A 386 -38.80 -17.90 -37.62
N GLU A 387 -39.18 -17.90 -38.92
CA GLU A 387 -40.47 -17.40 -39.37
C GLU A 387 -41.63 -18.07 -38.62
N ASN A 388 -42.71 -17.32 -38.36
CA ASN A 388 -43.88 -17.73 -37.56
C ASN A 388 -43.55 -18.08 -36.10
N GLY A 389 -42.37 -17.65 -35.57
CA GLY A 389 -41.98 -17.88 -34.20
C GLY A 389 -42.71 -16.96 -33.20
N VAL A 390 -42.56 -17.27 -31.90
CA VAL A 390 -43.23 -16.59 -30.79
C VAL A 390 -42.21 -15.91 -29.93
N ILE A 391 -42.44 -14.61 -29.63
CA ILE A 391 -41.60 -13.82 -28.73
C ILE A 391 -42.51 -13.26 -27.62
N LYS A 392 -42.17 -13.51 -26.35
CA LYS A 392 -42.92 -12.99 -25.20
C LYS A 392 -42.10 -11.98 -24.45
N VAL A 393 -42.68 -10.81 -24.19
CA VAL A 393 -42.03 -9.73 -23.45
C VAL A 393 -42.82 -9.47 -22.19
N TYR A 394 -42.13 -9.51 -21.05
CA TYR A 394 -42.73 -9.22 -19.75
C TYR A 394 -42.02 -8.00 -19.16
N VAL A 395 -42.78 -7.02 -18.71
CA VAL A 395 -42.28 -5.86 -17.97
C VAL A 395 -42.92 -5.88 -16.60
N GLY A 396 -42.12 -5.84 -15.56
CA GLY A 396 -42.63 -5.94 -14.20
C GLY A 396 -41.67 -5.33 -13.18
N PHE A 397 -42.02 -5.55 -11.91
CA PHE A 397 -41.25 -5.02 -10.78
C PHE A 397 -41.14 -6.08 -9.69
N VAL A 398 -39.93 -6.28 -9.17
CA VAL A 398 -39.65 -7.23 -8.08
C VAL A 398 -38.69 -6.58 -7.08
N TYR A 399 -39.12 -6.47 -5.83
CA TYR A 399 -38.40 -5.79 -4.75
C TYR A 399 -38.12 -4.32 -5.06
N ASN A 400 -36.89 -3.99 -5.47
CA ASN A 400 -36.46 -2.62 -5.81
C ASN A 400 -36.05 -2.47 -7.28
N ASP A 401 -36.25 -3.50 -8.10
CA ASP A 401 -35.80 -3.53 -9.49
C ASP A 401 -37.01 -3.65 -10.45
N ALA A 402 -37.06 -2.75 -11.41
CA ALA A 402 -37.89 -2.97 -12.59
C ALA A 402 -37.16 -3.95 -13.51
N TYR A 403 -37.90 -4.86 -14.15
CA TYR A 403 -37.32 -5.83 -15.05
C TYR A 403 -38.02 -5.89 -16.39
N ILE A 404 -37.22 -6.22 -17.41
CA ILE A 404 -37.71 -6.61 -18.72
C ILE A 404 -37.23 -8.05 -18.96
N LYS A 405 -38.18 -8.93 -19.29
CA LYS A 405 -37.87 -10.32 -19.61
C LYS A 405 -38.38 -10.61 -21.03
N VAL A 406 -37.46 -11.04 -21.90
CA VAL A 406 -37.75 -11.41 -23.28
C VAL A 406 -37.50 -12.91 -23.43
N ILE A 407 -38.49 -13.63 -23.93
CA ILE A 407 -38.41 -15.07 -24.18
C ILE A 407 -38.73 -15.30 -25.66
N ASP A 408 -37.84 -15.96 -26.36
CA ASP A 408 -38.02 -16.43 -27.73
C ASP A 408 -37.98 -17.95 -27.82
N ASN A 409 -38.62 -18.51 -28.86
CA ASN A 409 -38.53 -19.92 -29.24
C ASN A 409 -37.57 -20.14 -30.42
N GLY A 410 -36.51 -19.35 -30.48
CA GLY A 410 -35.53 -19.37 -31.55
C GLY A 410 -34.52 -20.52 -31.46
N ILE A 411 -33.43 -20.38 -32.21
CA ILE A 411 -32.35 -21.41 -32.30
C ILE A 411 -31.60 -21.64 -30.98
N GLY A 412 -31.72 -20.75 -30.01
CA GLY A 412 -30.99 -20.81 -28.74
C GLY A 412 -29.49 -20.64 -28.89
N ILE A 413 -28.80 -20.73 -27.74
CA ILE A 413 -27.36 -20.55 -27.62
C ILE A 413 -26.74 -21.79 -26.96
N PRO A 414 -25.67 -22.38 -27.53
CA PRO A 414 -24.96 -23.50 -26.92
C PRO A 414 -24.37 -23.10 -25.55
N LYS A 415 -24.34 -24.02 -24.58
CA LYS A 415 -23.83 -23.77 -23.22
C LYS A 415 -22.39 -23.25 -23.18
N GLN A 416 -21.54 -23.75 -24.05
CA GLN A 416 -20.12 -23.34 -24.15
C GLN A 416 -19.96 -21.87 -24.53
N ASP A 417 -20.92 -21.28 -25.23
CA ASP A 417 -20.86 -19.92 -25.75
C ASP A 417 -21.49 -18.89 -24.80
N LEU A 418 -22.32 -19.33 -23.84
CA LEU A 418 -23.06 -18.43 -22.93
C LEU A 418 -22.16 -17.48 -22.14
N ASN A 419 -20.98 -17.91 -21.75
CA ASN A 419 -20.02 -17.06 -21.01
C ASN A 419 -19.36 -16.01 -21.91
N ARG A 420 -19.34 -16.25 -23.23
CA ARG A 420 -18.62 -15.45 -24.22
C ARG A 420 -19.47 -14.48 -25.01
N ILE A 421 -20.81 -14.63 -24.99
CA ILE A 421 -21.73 -13.79 -25.77
C ILE A 421 -21.67 -12.30 -25.43
N PHE A 422 -21.10 -11.93 -24.28
CA PHE A 422 -20.86 -10.55 -23.87
C PHE A 422 -19.49 -10.01 -24.28
N GLU A 423 -18.60 -10.88 -24.83
CA GLU A 423 -17.32 -10.44 -25.40
C GLU A 423 -17.59 -9.59 -26.65
N ARG A 424 -16.75 -8.58 -26.87
CA ARG A 424 -16.84 -7.69 -28.04
C ARG A 424 -16.55 -8.50 -29.30
N PHE A 425 -17.33 -8.30 -30.37
CA PHE A 425 -17.26 -9.01 -31.66
C PHE A 425 -17.50 -10.51 -31.60
N TYR A 426 -17.85 -11.06 -30.46
CA TYR A 426 -18.11 -12.50 -30.34
C TYR A 426 -19.40 -12.91 -31.05
N ARG A 427 -19.37 -14.04 -31.73
CA ARG A 427 -20.50 -14.63 -32.44
C ARG A 427 -20.39 -16.14 -32.37
N VAL A 428 -21.49 -16.82 -32.07
CA VAL A 428 -21.59 -18.27 -31.99
C VAL A 428 -21.29 -18.93 -33.37
N ASP A 429 -21.79 -18.33 -34.46
CA ASP A 429 -21.56 -18.79 -35.86
C ASP A 429 -21.19 -17.57 -36.71
N LYS A 430 -19.92 -17.45 -37.10
CA LYS A 430 -19.38 -16.32 -37.87
C LYS A 430 -19.99 -16.24 -39.30
N ALA A 431 -20.26 -17.39 -39.95
CA ALA A 431 -20.70 -17.44 -41.32
C ALA A 431 -22.20 -17.05 -41.41
N ARG A 432 -23.08 -17.72 -40.67
CA ARG A 432 -24.52 -17.51 -40.68
C ARG A 432 -24.92 -16.12 -40.16
N THR A 433 -24.17 -15.59 -39.21
CA THR A 433 -24.44 -14.27 -38.60
C THR A 433 -24.02 -13.12 -39.52
N ARG A 434 -23.04 -13.33 -40.46
CA ARG A 434 -22.67 -12.33 -41.46
C ARG A 434 -23.82 -12.05 -42.42
N GLU A 435 -24.48 -13.05 -42.93
CA GLU A 435 -25.63 -12.90 -43.80
C GLU A 435 -26.83 -12.15 -43.12
N MET A 436 -26.94 -12.33 -41.80
CA MET A 436 -27.97 -11.65 -41.01
C MET A 436 -27.56 -10.26 -40.47
N GLY A 437 -26.39 -9.68 -40.85
CA GLY A 437 -26.00 -8.27 -40.56
C GLY A 437 -25.70 -7.93 -39.11
N GLY A 438 -25.21 -8.88 -38.26
CA GLY A 438 -24.86 -8.61 -36.88
C GLY A 438 -23.43 -8.07 -36.74
N THR A 439 -23.19 -7.10 -35.87
CA THR A 439 -21.85 -6.53 -35.54
C THR A 439 -21.10 -7.31 -34.47
N GLY A 440 -21.76 -8.13 -33.67
CA GLY A 440 -21.20 -8.78 -32.48
C GLY A 440 -20.95 -7.81 -31.29
N LEU A 441 -21.41 -6.56 -31.40
CA LEU A 441 -21.29 -5.54 -30.36
C LEU A 441 -22.54 -5.31 -29.53
N GLY A 442 -23.73 -5.79 -29.99
CA GLY A 442 -25.00 -5.46 -29.37
C GLY A 442 -25.13 -5.89 -27.91
N LEU A 443 -24.75 -7.13 -27.58
CA LEU A 443 -24.83 -7.63 -26.20
C LEU A 443 -23.75 -7.03 -25.29
N SER A 444 -22.55 -6.78 -25.79
CA SER A 444 -21.48 -6.09 -25.02
C SER A 444 -21.87 -4.65 -24.72
N ILE A 445 -22.46 -3.93 -25.69
CA ILE A 445 -23.01 -2.58 -25.48
C ILE A 445 -24.16 -2.61 -24.46
N ALA A 446 -25.06 -3.59 -24.56
CA ALA A 446 -26.19 -3.72 -23.63
C ALA A 446 -25.67 -3.92 -22.17
N LYS A 447 -24.69 -4.77 -21.98
CA LYS A 447 -24.06 -5.01 -20.69
C LYS A 447 -23.40 -3.74 -20.14
N GLU A 448 -22.59 -3.04 -20.94
CA GLU A 448 -21.90 -1.80 -20.55
C GLU A 448 -22.88 -0.69 -20.13
N ILE A 449 -23.98 -0.53 -20.87
CA ILE A 449 -25.04 0.42 -20.54
C ILE A 449 -25.70 0.05 -19.20
N LEU A 450 -26.02 -1.23 -19.00
CA LEU A 450 -26.65 -1.69 -17.77
C LEU A 450 -25.72 -1.55 -16.56
N ASP A 451 -24.46 -1.94 -16.69
CA ASP A 451 -23.45 -1.83 -15.62
C ASP A 451 -23.30 -0.36 -15.16
N LYS A 452 -23.31 0.61 -16.09
CA LYS A 452 -23.31 2.04 -15.75
C LYS A 452 -24.58 2.51 -15.06
N ASN A 453 -25.72 1.95 -15.41
CA ASN A 453 -27.00 2.25 -14.77
C ASN A 453 -27.25 1.39 -13.51
N LYS A 454 -26.23 0.65 -13.01
CA LYS A 454 -26.33 -0.28 -11.87
C LYS A 454 -27.37 -1.39 -12.07
N GLY A 455 -27.69 -1.68 -13.32
CA GLY A 455 -28.57 -2.76 -13.73
C GLY A 455 -27.81 -4.07 -13.94
N SER A 456 -28.53 -5.11 -14.34
CA SER A 456 -27.95 -6.40 -14.69
C SER A 456 -28.66 -7.03 -15.88
N ILE A 457 -27.97 -7.94 -16.57
CA ILE A 457 -28.50 -8.76 -17.64
C ILE A 457 -28.17 -10.22 -17.40
N ASP A 458 -29.16 -11.09 -17.39
CA ASP A 458 -29.04 -12.52 -17.27
C ASP A 458 -29.59 -13.21 -18.52
N ILE A 459 -28.90 -14.22 -19.02
CA ILE A 459 -29.34 -14.98 -20.20
C ILE A 459 -29.38 -16.47 -19.87
N LYS A 460 -30.53 -17.09 -20.13
CA LYS A 460 -30.72 -18.54 -20.09
C LYS A 460 -31.08 -19.03 -21.47
N SER A 461 -30.35 -19.99 -21.99
CA SER A 461 -30.62 -20.51 -23.33
C SER A 461 -30.16 -21.96 -23.44
N GLU A 462 -30.87 -22.68 -24.30
CA GLU A 462 -30.52 -24.03 -24.71
C GLU A 462 -30.66 -24.13 -26.23
N ALA A 463 -29.65 -24.70 -26.89
CA ALA A 463 -29.68 -24.85 -28.35
C ALA A 463 -30.93 -25.63 -28.82
N GLY A 464 -31.68 -25.06 -29.76
CA GLY A 464 -32.92 -25.61 -30.28
C GLY A 464 -34.19 -25.34 -29.45
N LYS A 465 -34.08 -24.70 -28.27
CA LYS A 465 -35.23 -24.42 -27.39
C LYS A 465 -35.57 -22.93 -27.24
N GLY A 466 -34.66 -22.04 -27.67
CA GLY A 466 -34.85 -20.61 -27.59
C GLY A 466 -34.04 -19.96 -26.47
N THR A 467 -34.29 -18.68 -26.19
CA THR A 467 -33.52 -17.86 -25.25
C THR A 467 -34.44 -17.07 -24.34
N GLU A 468 -34.11 -17.01 -23.08
CA GLU A 468 -34.67 -16.12 -22.07
C GLU A 468 -33.63 -15.09 -21.69
N VAL A 469 -33.92 -13.80 -21.87
CA VAL A 469 -33.09 -12.66 -21.45
C VAL A 469 -33.85 -11.87 -20.39
N VAL A 470 -33.21 -11.65 -19.24
CA VAL A 470 -33.77 -10.85 -18.15
C VAL A 470 -32.85 -9.66 -17.88
N ILE A 471 -33.39 -8.46 -18.02
CA ILE A 471 -32.74 -7.18 -17.70
C ILE A 471 -33.35 -6.67 -16.40
N ARG A 472 -32.52 -6.23 -15.45
CA ARG A 472 -32.97 -5.57 -14.22
C ARG A 472 -32.39 -4.18 -14.13
N ILE A 473 -33.20 -3.23 -13.71
CA ILE A 473 -32.82 -1.82 -13.56
C ILE A 473 -33.32 -1.35 -12.19
N PRO A 474 -32.44 -0.84 -11.30
CA PRO A 474 -32.87 -0.34 -10.00
C PRO A 474 -33.83 0.87 -10.14
N THR A 475 -34.95 0.86 -9.41
CA THR A 475 -35.90 1.98 -9.38
C THR A 475 -35.57 3.03 -8.31
N LYS A 476 -34.77 2.68 -7.29
CA LYS A 476 -34.25 3.61 -6.27
C LYS A 476 -32.73 3.68 -6.36
N LYS A 477 -32.23 4.89 -6.45
CA LYS A 477 -30.82 5.20 -6.22
C LYS A 477 -30.55 5.47 -4.74
#